data_e8b071d21e32287f7b5840e66d35de41
#
_entry.id   e8b071d21e32287f7b5840e66d35de41
#
_cell.length_a   1.000
_cell.length_b   1.000
_cell.length_c   1.000
_cell.angle_alpha   90.00
_cell.angle_beta   90.00
_cell.angle_gamma   90.00
#
_symmetry.space_group_name_H-M   'P 1'
#
loop_
_entity.id
_entity.type
_entity.pdbx_description
1 polymer ?
#
loop_
_entity_poly.entity_id
_entity_poly.type
_entity_poly.pdbx_seq_one_letter_code
_entity_poly.pdbx_strand_id
1 'polypeptide(L)'
;MAKKEKTWELRLYVAGKTPRSVTALKNLKKYCETHLKGIYRIEVIDLLKKPQLAEGDQIFAIPTLVRKFPQPLRKIIGDLSNEERVLVGLNIRPLKLETNNR
;
A
#
# COMPACT_ATOMS: atom_id res chain seq x y z
N MET A 1 -11.57 -20.89 -5.51
CA MET A 1 -11.85 -20.56 -4.86
C MET A 1 -11.29 -19.97 -3.70
N ALA A 2 -11.04 -20.51 -2.86
CA ALA A 2 -10.60 -19.93 -1.64
C ALA A 2 -9.33 -19.20 -1.66
N LYS A 3 -8.57 -19.28 -2.66
CA LYS A 3 -7.39 -18.62 -2.67
C LYS A 3 -7.51 -17.19 -2.64
N LYS A 4 -8.54 -16.60 -3.05
CA LYS A 4 -8.59 -15.20 -3.05
C LYS A 4 -8.63 -14.61 -1.72
N GLU A 5 -8.98 -15.34 -0.72
CA GLU A 5 -9.02 -14.73 0.56
C GLU A 5 -7.69 -14.32 1.08
N LYS A 6 -6.61 -14.69 0.47
CA LYS A 6 -5.33 -14.25 0.94
C LYS A 6 -4.76 -13.12 0.11
N THR A 7 -5.54 -12.54 -0.77
CA THR A 7 -5.05 -11.46 -1.60
C THR A 7 -5.03 -10.16 -0.80
N TRP A 8 -3.87 -9.51 -0.76
CA TRP A 8 -3.76 -8.23 -0.08
C TRP A 8 -4.43 -7.16 -0.92
N GLU A 9 -5.22 -6.30 -0.28
CA GLU A 9 -5.88 -5.22 -0.97
C GLU A 9 -5.33 -3.91 -0.48
N LEU A 10 -4.68 -3.19 -1.37
CA LEU A 10 -4.02 -1.95 -1.03
C LEU A 10 -4.64 -0.82 -1.84
N ARG A 11 -4.88 0.30 -1.19
CA ARG A 11 -5.49 1.43 -1.85
C ARG A 11 -4.59 2.64 -1.66
N LEU A 12 -4.19 3.27 -2.75
CA LEU A 12 -3.33 4.43 -2.68
C LEU A 12 -4.12 5.67 -3.06
N TYR A 13 -4.25 6.60 -2.11
CA TYR A 13 -4.96 7.84 -2.35
C TYR A 13 -3.99 8.91 -2.83
N VAL A 14 -4.29 9.52 -3.96
CA VAL A 14 -3.46 10.55 -4.55
C VAL A 14 -4.30 11.74 -4.95
N ALA A 15 -3.68 12.85 -5.32
CA ALA A 15 -4.39 14.00 -5.85
C ALA A 15 -3.71 14.35 -7.16
N GLY A 16 -4.18 13.74 -8.25
CA GLY A 16 -3.60 13.96 -9.55
C GLY A 16 -2.25 13.29 -9.67
N LYS A 17 -1.44 13.75 -10.62
CA LYS A 17 -0.15 13.15 -10.89
C LYS A 17 0.98 14.01 -10.38
N THR A 18 0.97 14.31 -9.11
CA THR A 18 2.06 15.07 -8.53
C THR A 18 3.30 14.17 -8.44
N PRO A 19 4.49 14.75 -8.36
CA PRO A 19 5.69 13.93 -8.23
C PRO A 19 5.67 12.98 -7.05
N ARG A 20 5.15 13.42 -5.90
CA ARG A 20 5.09 12.53 -4.74
C ARG A 20 4.12 11.39 -4.95
N SER A 21 3.00 11.64 -5.63
CA SER A 21 2.03 10.57 -5.89
C SER A 21 2.58 9.56 -6.88
N VAL A 22 3.28 10.05 -7.91
CA VAL A 22 3.87 9.15 -8.89
C VAL A 22 4.94 8.29 -8.24
N THR A 23 5.76 8.90 -7.38
CA THR A 23 6.81 8.17 -6.68
C THR A 23 6.20 7.14 -5.74
N ALA A 24 5.11 7.49 -5.04
CA ALA A 24 4.47 6.56 -4.14
C ALA A 24 3.97 5.31 -4.88
N LEU A 25 3.34 5.50 -6.03
CA LEU A 25 2.83 4.36 -6.77
C LEU A 25 3.97 3.48 -7.27
N LYS A 26 5.04 4.10 -7.74
CA LYS A 26 6.18 3.35 -8.23
C LYS A 26 6.81 2.53 -7.11
N ASN A 27 6.99 3.14 -5.94
CA ASN A 27 7.58 2.43 -4.82
C ASN A 27 6.66 1.30 -4.36
N LEU A 28 5.35 1.55 -4.32
CA LEU A 28 4.41 0.55 -3.88
C LEU A 28 4.45 -0.68 -4.79
N LYS A 29 4.46 -0.46 -6.10
CA LYS A 29 4.51 -1.57 -7.03
C LYS A 29 5.77 -2.39 -6.85
N LYS A 30 6.89 -1.70 -6.62
CA LYS A 30 8.14 -2.39 -6.43
C LYS A 30 8.09 -3.28 -5.19
N TYR A 31 7.58 -2.75 -4.07
CA TYR A 31 7.54 -3.53 -2.84
C TYR A 31 6.58 -4.71 -2.96
N CYS A 32 5.45 -4.50 -3.64
CA CYS A 32 4.50 -5.58 -3.81
C CYS A 32 5.06 -6.70 -4.67
N GLU A 33 5.79 -6.33 -5.73
CA GLU A 33 6.39 -7.36 -6.56
C GLU A 33 7.47 -8.13 -5.83
N THR A 34 8.18 -7.46 -4.95
CA THR A 34 9.25 -8.12 -4.22
C THR A 34 8.72 -8.98 -3.09
N HIS A 35 7.73 -8.49 -2.35
CA HIS A 35 7.31 -9.14 -1.12
C HIS A 35 5.94 -9.78 -1.14
N LEU A 36 5.09 -9.41 -2.08
CA LEU A 36 3.72 -9.94 -2.14
C LEU A 36 3.41 -10.49 -3.52
N LYS A 37 4.40 -11.03 -4.19
CA LYS A 37 4.23 -11.44 -5.56
C LYS A 37 3.06 -12.38 -5.74
N GLY A 38 2.15 -11.99 -6.63
CA GLY A 38 1.00 -12.83 -6.94
C GLY A 38 -0.13 -12.78 -5.96
N ILE A 39 0.01 -12.08 -4.85
CA ILE A 39 -1.05 -12.04 -3.87
C ILE A 39 -1.43 -10.64 -3.45
N TYR A 40 -1.41 -9.70 -4.38
CA TYR A 40 -1.80 -8.33 -4.05
C TYR A 40 -2.63 -7.69 -5.15
N ARG A 41 -3.34 -6.65 -4.77
CA ARG A 41 -4.10 -5.88 -5.70
C ARG A 41 -4.00 -4.43 -5.26
N ILE A 42 -3.67 -3.53 -6.18
CA ILE A 42 -3.53 -2.11 -5.88
C ILE A 42 -4.64 -1.34 -6.58
N GLU A 43 -5.34 -0.50 -5.82
CA GLU A 43 -6.33 0.39 -6.37
C GLU A 43 -5.86 1.81 -6.13
N VAL A 44 -5.82 2.64 -7.16
CA VAL A 44 -5.39 4.02 -7.01
C VAL A 44 -6.63 4.90 -7.05
N ILE A 45 -6.80 5.74 -6.03
CA ILE A 45 -7.96 6.64 -5.95
C ILE A 45 -7.45 8.06 -6.09
N ASP A 46 -7.91 8.75 -7.13
CA ASP A 46 -7.54 10.13 -7.37
C ASP A 46 -8.61 11.01 -6.71
N LEU A 47 -8.24 11.66 -5.63
CA LEU A 47 -9.20 12.46 -4.88
C LEU A 47 -9.60 13.75 -5.56
N LEU A 48 -8.91 14.11 -6.65
CA LEU A 48 -9.38 15.23 -7.44
C LEU A 48 -10.63 14.83 -8.23
N LYS A 49 -10.76 13.53 -8.50
CA LYS A 49 -11.92 13.04 -9.23
C LYS A 49 -12.99 12.48 -8.33
N LYS A 50 -12.62 11.92 -7.22
CA LYS A 50 -13.58 11.31 -6.32
C LYS A 50 -13.32 11.73 -4.88
N PRO A 51 -13.47 13.01 -4.58
CA PRO A 51 -13.12 13.50 -3.24
C PRO A 51 -13.91 12.87 -2.11
N GLN A 52 -15.13 12.42 -2.40
CA GLN A 52 -15.94 11.85 -1.33
C GLN A 52 -15.36 10.56 -0.79
N LEU A 53 -14.46 9.91 -1.54
CA LEU A 53 -13.91 8.66 -1.05
C LEU A 53 -12.89 8.87 0.08
N ALA A 54 -12.44 10.10 0.28
CA ALA A 54 -11.51 10.36 1.37
C ALA A 54 -12.17 10.15 2.73
N GLU A 55 -13.46 10.44 2.82
CA GLU A 55 -14.13 10.29 4.08
C GLU A 55 -14.21 8.86 4.57
N GLY A 56 -14.46 7.93 3.69
CA GLY A 56 -14.62 6.55 4.08
C GLY A 56 -13.41 5.98 4.80
N ASP A 57 -12.23 6.29 4.32
CA ASP A 57 -11.02 5.79 4.94
C ASP A 57 -10.34 6.86 5.79
N GLN A 58 -11.02 8.00 5.99
CA GLN A 58 -10.50 9.08 6.84
C GLN A 58 -9.12 9.52 6.37
N ILE A 59 -9.03 9.94 5.12
CA ILE A 59 -7.77 10.38 4.54
C ILE A 59 -7.59 11.87 4.76
N PHE A 60 -6.53 12.24 5.48
CA PHE A 60 -6.26 13.63 5.77
C PHE A 60 -4.97 14.15 5.14
N ALA A 61 -4.27 13.33 4.42
CA ALA A 61 -3.03 13.71 3.76
C ALA A 61 -2.86 12.91 2.48
N ILE A 62 -2.03 13.39 1.56
CA ILE A 62 -1.81 12.74 0.28
C ILE A 62 -0.36 12.81 -0.07
N PRO A 63 0.23 11.73 -0.58
CA PRO A 63 -0.40 10.43 -0.79
C PRO A 63 -0.52 9.63 0.49
N THR A 64 -1.54 8.79 0.56
CA THR A 64 -1.71 7.91 1.71
C THR A 64 -2.02 6.51 1.19
N LEU A 65 -1.32 5.53 1.73
CA LEU A 65 -1.54 4.14 1.39
C LEU A 65 -2.36 3.48 2.49
N VAL A 66 -3.40 2.75 2.11
CA VAL A 66 -4.24 2.05 3.08
C VAL A 66 -4.23 0.57 2.76
N ARG A 67 -3.93 -0.26 3.77
CA ARG A 67 -4.08 -1.69 3.61
C ARG A 67 -5.49 -2.04 4.03
N LYS A 68 -6.33 -2.38 3.04
CA LYS A 68 -7.73 -2.71 3.32
C LYS A 68 -7.86 -4.16 3.76
N PHE A 69 -6.99 -5.01 3.28
CA PHE A 69 -6.98 -6.41 3.62
C PHE A 69 -5.54 -6.93 3.50
N PRO A 70 -5.06 -7.74 4.42
CA PRO A 70 -5.79 -8.31 5.56
C PRO A 70 -6.00 -7.31 6.66
N GLN A 71 -6.93 -7.61 7.52
CA GLN A 71 -7.20 -6.73 8.64
C GLN A 71 -6.15 -6.93 9.72
N PRO A 72 -5.93 -5.94 10.54
CA PRO A 72 -6.65 -4.67 10.62
C PRO A 72 -6.19 -3.68 9.57
N LEU A 73 -7.01 -2.66 9.35
CA LEU A 73 -6.68 -1.62 8.40
C LEU A 73 -5.45 -0.87 8.88
N ARG A 74 -4.55 -0.52 7.95
CA ARG A 74 -3.35 0.22 8.28
C ARG A 74 -3.15 1.32 7.27
N LYS A 75 -2.57 2.44 7.70
CA LYS A 75 -2.32 3.57 6.83
C LYS A 75 -0.89 4.02 6.93
N ILE A 76 -0.34 4.44 5.80
CA ILE A 76 0.99 5.01 5.76
C ILE A 76 0.94 6.26 4.90
N ILE A 77 1.41 7.37 5.42
CA ILE A 77 1.40 8.63 4.71
C ILE A 77 2.76 8.91 4.11
N GLY A 78 2.77 9.42 2.88
CA GLY A 78 4.00 9.84 2.24
C GLY A 78 4.28 9.12 0.94
N ASP A 79 5.45 9.36 0.38
CA ASP A 79 5.79 8.84 -0.93
C ASP A 79 6.33 7.41 -0.89
N LEU A 80 6.33 6.79 0.27
CA LEU A 80 6.73 5.40 0.45
C LEU A 80 8.19 5.14 0.08
N SER A 81 9.04 6.15 0.23
CA SER A 81 10.44 5.99 -0.16
C SER A 81 11.26 5.17 0.83
N ASN A 82 10.80 5.05 2.07
CA ASN A 82 11.53 4.27 3.05
C ASN A 82 10.93 2.87 3.10
N GLU A 83 11.58 1.93 2.44
CA GLU A 83 11.03 0.59 2.32
C GLU A 83 10.79 -0.09 3.67
N GLU A 84 11.73 0.07 4.59
CA GLU A 84 11.57 -0.57 5.87
C GLU A 84 10.35 -0.07 6.62
N ARG A 85 10.10 1.23 6.58
CA ARG A 85 8.92 1.77 7.23
C ARG A 85 7.65 1.24 6.60
N VAL A 86 7.64 1.07 5.28
CA VAL A 86 6.47 0.57 4.59
C VAL A 86 6.22 -0.89 4.98
N LEU A 87 7.26 -1.70 4.99
CA LEU A 87 7.08 -3.11 5.34
C LEU A 87 6.61 -3.27 6.78
N VAL A 88 7.19 -2.50 7.69
CA VAL A 88 6.76 -2.57 9.07
C VAL A 88 5.34 -2.03 9.22
N GLY A 89 5.04 -0.91 8.58
CA GLY A 89 3.72 -0.29 8.69
C GLY A 89 2.61 -1.16 8.13
N LEU A 90 2.89 -1.91 7.07
CA LEU A 90 1.91 -2.81 6.51
C LEU A 90 1.99 -4.21 7.11
N ASN A 91 2.95 -4.42 7.97
CA ASN A 91 3.16 -5.73 8.59
C ASN A 91 3.46 -6.79 7.53
N ILE A 92 4.31 -6.43 6.56
CA ILE A 92 4.75 -7.37 5.55
C ILE A 92 6.07 -7.96 5.98
N ARG A 93 6.18 -9.27 5.92
CA ARG A 93 7.42 -9.91 6.28
C ARG A 93 8.27 -10.11 5.05
N PRO A 94 9.53 -9.64 5.08
CA PRO A 94 10.42 -9.81 3.95
C PRO A 94 10.63 -11.29 3.67
N LEU A 95 10.67 -11.62 2.39
CA LEU A 95 10.85 -13.01 2.03
C LEU A 95 12.18 -13.57 2.36
N LYS A 96 13.20 -12.76 2.40
CA LYS A 96 14.47 -13.34 2.59
C LYS A 96 14.86 -13.54 3.97
N LEU A 97 14.16 -13.26 4.94
CA LEU A 97 14.62 -13.38 6.16
C LEU A 97 14.87 -14.64 6.70
N GLU A 98 14.44 -15.51 6.19
CA GLU A 98 14.64 -16.72 6.72
C GLU A 98 15.92 -17.09 7.12
N THR A 99 16.68 -16.61 6.93
CA THR A 99 17.93 -17.10 7.27
C THR A 99 18.30 -16.88 8.59
N ASN A 100 18.20 -16.83 9.13
CA ASN A 100 18.62 -16.78 10.06
C ASN A 100 18.71 -17.19 10.98
N ASN A 101 18.53 -17.30 11.14
CA ASN A 101 18.63 -17.56 11.90
C ASN A 101 18.86 -17.91 12.56
N ARG A 102 19.14 -18.08 12.76
CA ARG A 102 19.44 -18.42 13.48
C ARG A 102 19.55 -18.67 13.80
#